data_dc3c26bc567c0ddab56afed638e0df78
#
_entry.id   dc3c26bc567c0ddab56afed638e0df78
#
_cell.length_a   1.000
_cell.length_b   1.000
_cell.length_c   1.000
_cell.angle_alpha   90.00
_cell.angle_beta   90.00
_cell.angle_gamma   90.00
#
_symmetry.space_group_name_H-M   'P 1'
#
loop_
_entity.id
_entity.type
_entity.pdbx_description
1 polymer ?
#
loop_
_entity_poly.entity_id
_entity_poly.type
_entity_poly.pdbx_seq_one_letter_code
_entity_poly.pdbx_strand_id
1 'polypeptide(L)'
;ERDGALWVPSLDAALYAARDAAGAPVEATPADTAAVDAWILGGGSVYAEALSRTDLPAFGRVETVERTLFYCQEGNEITGDTRAPELQLADSAGNCEVSSPNGCWRVTSESAWENSEKGYLLDESGTKNPMYFSFQRLERL
;
A
#
# COMPACT_ATOMS: atom_id res chain seq x y z
N GLU A 1 -5.09 -24.36 7.13
CA GLU A 1 -6.12 -23.50 6.54
C GLU A 1 -7.16 -23.16 7.60
N ARG A 2 -7.55 -21.88 7.70
CA ARG A 2 -8.56 -21.42 8.65
C ARG A 2 -9.42 -20.38 7.92
N ASP A 3 -10.74 -20.58 7.94
CA ASP A 3 -11.73 -19.67 7.33
C ASP A 3 -11.47 -19.35 5.84
N GLY A 4 -10.97 -20.34 5.08
CA GLY A 4 -10.62 -20.15 3.67
C GLY A 4 -9.30 -19.42 3.43
N ALA A 5 -8.55 -19.06 4.48
CA ALA A 5 -7.24 -18.42 4.39
C ALA A 5 -6.12 -19.39 4.75
N LEU A 6 -4.98 -19.25 4.06
CA LEU A 6 -3.74 -19.95 4.39
C LEU A 6 -2.92 -19.08 5.35
N TRP A 7 -2.61 -19.64 6.52
CA TRP A 7 -1.75 -18.99 7.50
C TRP A 7 -0.31 -19.42 7.32
N VAL A 8 0.58 -18.44 7.15
CA VAL A 8 2.01 -18.65 6.91
C VAL A 8 2.85 -17.76 7.83
N PRO A 9 4.09 -18.16 8.14
CA PRO A 9 4.89 -17.48 9.17
C PRO A 9 5.62 -16.23 8.67
N SER A 10 5.65 -15.96 7.36
CA SER A 10 6.43 -14.84 6.80
C SER A 10 5.83 -14.33 5.49
N LEU A 11 6.24 -13.12 5.10
CA LEU A 11 5.91 -12.53 3.80
C LEU A 11 6.40 -13.42 2.65
N ASP A 12 7.62 -13.95 2.73
CA ASP A 12 8.18 -14.83 1.72
C ASP A 12 7.34 -16.09 1.51
N ALA A 13 6.93 -16.72 2.61
CA ALA A 13 6.05 -17.90 2.54
C ALA A 13 4.69 -17.56 1.93
N ALA A 14 4.15 -16.37 2.20
CA ALA A 14 2.91 -15.91 1.59
C ALA A 14 3.05 -15.68 0.08
N LEU A 15 4.16 -15.08 -0.36
CA LEU A 15 4.43 -14.82 -1.77
C LEU A 15 4.68 -16.11 -2.55
N TYR A 16 5.39 -17.08 -1.97
CA TYR A 16 5.52 -18.42 -2.56
C TYR A 16 4.16 -19.11 -2.72
N ALA A 17 3.32 -19.06 -1.68
CA ALA A 17 1.98 -19.62 -1.76
C ALA A 17 1.10 -18.93 -2.81
N ALA A 18 1.20 -17.62 -2.95
CA ALA A 18 0.48 -16.85 -3.97
C ALA A 18 0.95 -17.24 -5.39
N ARG A 19 2.27 -17.37 -5.60
CA ARG A 19 2.84 -17.85 -6.86
C ARG A 19 2.32 -19.24 -7.21
N ASP A 20 2.38 -20.17 -6.26
CA ASP A 20 1.98 -21.57 -6.48
C ASP A 20 0.48 -21.68 -6.78
N ALA A 21 -0.36 -20.89 -6.08
CA ALA A 21 -1.78 -20.82 -6.34
C ALA A 21 -2.13 -20.28 -7.74
N ALA A 22 -1.27 -19.40 -8.27
CA ALA A 22 -1.40 -18.85 -9.62
C ALA A 22 -0.88 -19.81 -10.72
N GLY A 23 -0.30 -20.96 -10.35
CA GLY A 23 0.27 -21.94 -11.28
C GLY A 23 1.58 -21.48 -11.93
N ALA A 24 2.26 -20.50 -11.38
CA ALA A 24 3.55 -20.04 -11.88
C ALA A 24 4.65 -21.08 -11.58
N PRO A 25 5.70 -21.23 -12.46
CA PRO A 25 6.80 -22.14 -12.24
C PRO A 25 7.54 -21.87 -10.94
N VAL A 26 8.12 -22.93 -10.34
CA VAL A 26 8.91 -22.79 -9.09
C VAL A 26 10.10 -21.84 -9.24
N GLU A 27 10.69 -21.79 -10.43
CA GLU A 27 11.82 -20.91 -10.78
C GLU A 27 11.34 -19.62 -11.50
N ALA A 28 10.07 -19.24 -11.34
CA ALA A 28 9.52 -18.06 -11.98
C ALA A 28 10.30 -16.80 -11.57
N THR A 29 10.69 -16.03 -12.58
CA THR A 29 11.25 -14.71 -12.40
C THR A 29 10.12 -13.65 -12.35
N PRO A 30 10.39 -12.41 -11.93
CA PRO A 30 9.40 -11.33 -12.03
C PRO A 30 8.81 -11.16 -13.44
N ALA A 31 9.59 -11.46 -14.49
CA ALA A 31 9.10 -11.41 -15.87
C ALA A 31 8.10 -12.54 -16.18
N ASP A 32 8.29 -13.73 -15.60
CA ASP A 32 7.39 -14.87 -15.79
C ASP A 32 6.09 -14.71 -15.01
N THR A 33 6.13 -13.95 -13.94
CA THR A 33 4.96 -13.65 -13.09
C THR A 33 4.24 -12.36 -13.50
N ALA A 34 4.64 -11.71 -14.59
CA ALA A 34 4.05 -10.46 -15.07
C ALA A 34 2.53 -10.53 -15.34
N ALA A 35 1.99 -11.74 -15.50
CA ALA A 35 0.54 -11.97 -15.64
C ALA A 35 -0.17 -12.26 -14.31
N VAL A 36 0.53 -12.22 -13.17
CA VAL A 36 0.00 -12.56 -11.85
C VAL A 36 0.22 -11.39 -10.92
N ASP A 37 -0.86 -10.83 -10.41
CA ASP A 37 -0.80 -9.80 -9.38
C ASP A 37 -0.91 -10.42 -7.99
N ALA A 38 -0.01 -10.05 -7.10
CA ALA A 38 -0.12 -10.32 -5.68
C ALA A 38 -0.34 -9.00 -4.93
N TRP A 39 -1.39 -8.94 -4.10
CA TRP A 39 -1.74 -7.75 -3.35
C TRP A 39 -1.44 -7.93 -1.87
N ILE A 40 -0.71 -6.97 -1.30
CA ILE A 40 -0.39 -6.92 0.13
C ILE A 40 -1.37 -5.95 0.81
N LEU A 41 -2.19 -6.47 1.72
CA LEU A 41 -3.28 -5.72 2.35
C LEU A 41 -2.97 -5.29 3.80
N GLY A 42 -1.73 -5.24 4.18
CA GLY A 42 -1.35 -4.70 5.47
C GLY A 42 -0.71 -5.74 6.42
N GLY A 43 -0.42 -5.50 7.73
CA GLY A 43 -0.34 -4.18 8.38
C GLY A 43 0.97 -3.41 8.17
N GLY A 44 1.16 -2.39 8.99
CA GLY A 44 2.27 -1.46 8.82
C GLY A 44 3.66 -2.11 8.75
N SER A 45 3.94 -3.11 9.55
CA SER A 45 5.21 -3.86 9.52
C SER A 45 5.40 -4.64 8.22
N VAL A 46 4.32 -5.26 7.71
CA VAL A 46 4.36 -6.01 6.44
C VAL A 46 4.54 -5.06 5.26
N TYR A 47 3.90 -3.88 5.29
CA TYR A 47 4.14 -2.84 4.29
C TYR A 47 5.59 -2.34 4.32
N ALA A 48 6.15 -2.08 5.50
CA ALA A 48 7.53 -1.62 5.63
C ALA A 48 8.51 -2.66 5.09
N GLU A 49 8.31 -3.93 5.42
CA GLU A 49 9.13 -5.02 4.90
C GLU A 49 9.03 -5.11 3.37
N ALA A 50 7.82 -5.15 2.82
CA ALA A 50 7.62 -5.30 1.38
C ALA A 50 8.17 -4.12 0.58
N LEU A 51 7.96 -2.88 1.03
CA LEU A 51 8.38 -1.67 0.32
C LEU A 51 9.90 -1.50 0.29
N SER A 52 10.59 -1.94 1.34
CA SER A 52 12.05 -1.82 1.45
C SER A 52 12.82 -2.87 0.67
N ARG A 53 12.16 -3.94 0.19
CA ARG A 53 12.80 -5.07 -0.47
C ARG A 53 12.73 -4.97 -1.99
N THR A 54 13.79 -5.48 -2.64
CA THR A 54 13.90 -5.63 -4.10
C THR A 54 14.02 -7.08 -4.52
N ASP A 55 13.93 -8.00 -3.57
CA ASP A 55 14.15 -9.45 -3.70
C ASP A 55 12.93 -10.27 -3.23
N LEU A 56 11.74 -9.72 -3.35
CA LEU A 56 10.51 -10.44 -3.00
C LEU A 56 10.37 -11.70 -3.86
N PRO A 57 10.16 -12.89 -3.26
CA PRO A 57 10.10 -14.14 -4.00
C PRO A 57 9.13 -14.10 -5.17
N ALA A 58 9.59 -14.43 -6.36
CA ALA A 58 8.87 -14.45 -7.64
C ALA A 58 8.36 -13.10 -8.16
N PHE A 59 8.34 -12.04 -7.33
CA PHE A 59 7.78 -10.73 -7.69
C PHE A 59 8.83 -9.61 -7.76
N GLY A 60 10.00 -9.81 -7.14
CA GLY A 60 11.08 -8.82 -7.11
C GLY A 60 10.82 -7.69 -6.13
N ARG A 61 10.07 -6.67 -6.51
CA ARG A 61 9.75 -5.51 -5.67
C ARG A 61 8.29 -5.08 -5.84
N VAL A 62 7.81 -4.27 -4.92
CA VAL A 62 6.51 -3.63 -5.06
C VAL A 62 6.58 -2.54 -6.13
N GLU A 63 5.78 -2.67 -7.17
CA GLU A 63 5.75 -1.73 -8.31
C GLU A 63 4.61 -0.72 -8.20
N THR A 64 3.52 -1.08 -7.54
CA THR A 64 2.32 -0.25 -7.46
C THR A 64 1.84 -0.14 -6.02
N VAL A 65 1.41 1.05 -5.62
CA VAL A 65 0.70 1.30 -4.36
C VAL A 65 -0.65 1.94 -4.65
N GLU A 66 -1.70 1.33 -4.13
CA GLU A 66 -3.03 1.95 -4.06
C GLU A 66 -3.22 2.47 -2.64
N ARG A 67 -3.51 3.76 -2.49
CA ARG A 67 -3.77 4.35 -1.18
C ARG A 67 -5.01 5.22 -1.17
N THR A 68 -5.63 5.32 0.00
CA THR A 68 -6.70 6.28 0.25
C THR A 68 -6.16 7.40 1.11
N LEU A 69 -6.30 8.62 0.66
CA LEU A 69 -6.03 9.81 1.43
C LEU A 69 -7.31 10.23 2.17
N PHE A 70 -7.16 10.61 3.42
CA PHE A 70 -8.25 11.18 4.21
C PHE A 70 -7.91 12.61 4.57
N TYR A 71 -8.89 13.50 4.42
CA TYR A 71 -8.82 14.86 4.89
C TYR A 71 -9.84 15.08 6.00
N CYS A 72 -9.35 15.65 7.09
CA CYS A 72 -10.14 16.04 8.23
C CYS A 72 -10.00 17.55 8.42
N GLN A 73 -11.08 18.21 8.79
CA GLN A 73 -11.05 19.64 9.08
C GLN A 73 -10.12 19.92 10.28
N GLU A 74 -9.49 21.11 10.33
CA GLU A 74 -8.63 21.51 11.43
C GLU A 74 -9.30 21.29 12.79
N GLY A 75 -8.54 20.77 13.75
CA GLY A 75 -9.04 20.41 15.08
C GLY A 75 -9.51 18.95 15.21
N ASN A 76 -9.56 18.19 14.12
CA ASN A 76 -9.86 16.76 14.13
C ASN A 76 -8.62 15.97 13.74
N GLU A 77 -7.78 15.65 14.69
CA GLU A 77 -6.63 14.79 14.45
C GLU A 77 -7.02 13.32 14.54
N ILE A 78 -6.62 12.56 13.52
CA ILE A 78 -6.66 11.09 13.60
C ILE A 78 -5.48 10.67 14.46
N THR A 79 -5.77 10.23 15.68
CA THR A 79 -4.75 9.71 16.58
C THR A 79 -4.62 8.20 16.40
N GLY A 80 -3.38 7.70 16.37
CA GLY A 80 -3.09 6.27 16.28
C GLY A 80 -1.61 6.04 16.59
N ASP A 81 -1.30 4.83 17.02
CA ASP A 81 0.05 4.39 17.34
C ASP A 81 0.76 3.71 16.15
N THR A 82 0.00 3.34 15.12
CA THR A 82 0.51 2.68 13.93
C THR A 82 0.40 3.60 12.72
N ARG A 83 1.53 3.77 12.02
CA ARG A 83 1.61 4.60 10.81
C ARG A 83 1.96 3.74 9.60
N ALA A 84 1.41 4.11 8.43
CA ALA A 84 1.88 3.56 7.17
C ALA A 84 3.33 4.02 6.90
N PRO A 85 4.15 3.22 6.22
CA PRO A 85 5.47 3.64 5.79
C PRO A 85 5.39 4.91 4.94
N GLU A 86 6.33 5.81 5.14
CA GLU A 86 6.44 7.02 4.32
C GLU A 86 6.86 6.68 2.89
N LEU A 87 6.16 7.25 1.93
CA LEU A 87 6.46 7.13 0.51
C LEU A 87 6.99 8.46 -0.01
N GLN A 88 8.18 8.45 -0.59
CA GLN A 88 8.74 9.63 -1.21
C GLN A 88 8.14 9.82 -2.61
N LEU A 89 7.49 10.97 -2.83
CA LEU A 89 6.95 11.31 -4.14
C LEU A 89 8.00 12.04 -4.98
N ALA A 90 8.06 11.69 -6.25
CA ALA A 90 8.87 12.39 -7.21
C ALA A 90 8.35 13.81 -7.47
N ASP A 91 9.25 14.72 -7.77
CA ASP A 91 8.91 16.04 -8.29
C ASP A 91 8.32 15.96 -9.72
N SER A 92 7.95 17.10 -10.29
CA SER A 92 7.40 17.19 -11.63
C SER A 92 8.38 16.72 -12.74
N ALA A 93 9.67 16.71 -12.46
CA ALA A 93 10.71 16.19 -13.35
C ALA A 93 10.99 14.70 -13.16
N GLY A 94 10.36 14.07 -12.18
CA GLY A 94 10.52 12.64 -11.87
C GLY A 94 11.69 12.34 -10.94
N ASN A 95 12.23 13.33 -10.23
CA ASN A 95 13.33 13.14 -9.30
C ASN A 95 12.82 12.99 -7.87
N CYS A 96 13.54 12.18 -7.09
CA CYS A 96 13.39 12.16 -5.65
C CYS A 96 14.62 12.76 -4.99
N GLU A 97 14.39 13.64 -4.02
CA GLU A 97 15.46 14.41 -3.37
C GLU A 97 16.39 13.55 -2.50
N VAL A 98 15.85 12.47 -1.94
CA VAL A 98 16.59 11.59 -1.02
C VAL A 98 16.37 10.14 -1.41
N SER A 99 17.40 9.33 -1.29
CA SER A 99 17.28 7.87 -1.42
C SER A 99 16.45 7.32 -0.25
N SER A 100 15.20 6.96 -0.50
CA SER A 100 14.33 6.32 0.47
C SER A 100 14.42 4.80 0.34
N PRO A 101 14.53 4.05 1.45
CA PRO A 101 14.46 2.58 1.41
C PRO A 101 13.13 2.09 0.81
N ASN A 102 12.07 2.87 0.94
CA ASN A 102 10.74 2.54 0.42
C ASN A 102 10.56 2.93 -1.06
N GLY A 103 11.61 3.42 -1.73
CA GLY A 103 11.59 3.79 -3.15
C GLY A 103 11.06 5.20 -3.42
N CYS A 104 11.12 5.55 -4.68
CA CYS A 104 10.62 6.81 -5.24
C CYS A 104 9.35 6.52 -6.04
N TRP A 105 8.33 7.35 -5.89
CA TRP A 105 6.99 7.07 -6.38
C TRP A 105 6.42 8.23 -7.17
N ARG A 106 5.69 7.92 -8.24
CA ARG A 106 4.91 8.88 -9.01
C ARG A 106 3.43 8.59 -8.86
N VAL A 107 2.63 9.61 -8.57
CA VAL A 107 1.16 9.51 -8.63
C VAL A 107 0.75 9.44 -10.10
N THR A 108 0.15 8.33 -10.49
CA THR A 108 -0.30 8.09 -11.87
C THR A 108 -1.80 8.25 -12.04
N SER A 109 -2.55 8.17 -10.94
CA SER A 109 -3.98 8.41 -10.92
C SER A 109 -4.39 8.97 -9.57
N GLU A 110 -5.32 9.93 -9.58
CA GLU A 110 -5.94 10.48 -8.38
C GLU A 110 -7.41 10.75 -8.65
N SER A 111 -8.30 10.30 -7.75
CA SER A 111 -9.72 10.62 -7.84
C SER A 111 -10.00 12.03 -7.31
N ALA A 112 -11.15 12.60 -7.67
CA ALA A 112 -11.66 13.77 -6.97
C ALA A 112 -11.86 13.46 -5.47
N TRP A 113 -11.83 14.51 -4.65
CA TRP A 113 -12.21 14.39 -3.25
C TRP A 113 -13.70 14.17 -3.11
N GLU A 114 -14.05 13.14 -2.36
CA GLU A 114 -15.43 12.76 -2.09
C GLU A 114 -15.72 12.86 -0.59
N ASN A 115 -16.96 13.20 -0.25
CA ASN A 115 -17.45 13.17 1.12
C ASN A 115 -17.96 11.77 1.45
N SER A 116 -17.53 11.22 2.57
CA SER A 116 -18.08 9.95 3.06
C SER A 116 -19.49 10.16 3.60
N GLU A 117 -20.47 9.50 3.01
CA GLU A 117 -21.86 9.53 3.48
C GLU A 117 -22.06 8.90 4.87
N LYS A 118 -21.17 7.97 5.23
CA LYS A 118 -21.27 7.18 6.47
C LYS A 118 -20.10 7.41 7.42
N GLY A 119 -18.97 7.91 6.91
CA GLY A 119 -17.78 8.21 7.69
C GLY A 119 -17.83 9.61 8.28
N TYR A 120 -17.53 9.72 9.55
CA TYR A 120 -17.40 11.00 10.25
C TYR A 120 -16.35 10.88 11.35
N LEU A 121 -15.80 12.02 11.72
CA LEU A 121 -14.97 12.17 12.91
C LEU A 121 -15.75 12.89 13.98
N LEU A 122 -15.56 12.49 15.21
CA LEU A 122 -16.08 13.23 16.36
C LEU A 122 -15.00 14.20 16.85
N ASP A 123 -15.33 15.46 16.99
CA ASP A 123 -14.50 16.42 17.68
C ASP A 123 -14.60 16.25 19.22
N GLU A 124 -13.83 17.02 19.96
CA GLU A 124 -13.81 16.97 21.42
C GLU A 124 -15.18 17.25 22.04
N SER A 125 -16.07 17.95 21.35
CA SER A 125 -17.45 18.24 21.78
C SER A 125 -18.43 17.11 21.45
N GLY A 126 -17.99 16.08 20.71
CA GLY A 126 -18.84 15.01 20.21
C GLY A 126 -19.63 15.36 18.95
N THR A 127 -19.32 16.48 18.28
CA THR A 127 -19.95 16.88 17.03
C THR A 127 -19.41 16.04 15.89
N LYS A 128 -20.28 15.58 14.99
CA LYS A 128 -19.92 14.83 13.80
C LYS A 128 -19.42 15.78 12.70
N ASN A 129 -18.17 15.59 12.29
CA ASN A 129 -17.56 16.34 11.20
C ASN A 129 -17.38 15.42 9.97
N PRO A 130 -17.65 15.92 8.75
CA PRO A 130 -17.51 15.14 7.54
C PRO A 130 -16.06 14.73 7.32
N MET A 131 -15.86 13.51 6.83
CA MET A 131 -14.59 12.98 6.40
C MET A 131 -14.56 12.92 4.87
N TYR A 132 -13.53 13.54 4.29
CA TYR A 132 -13.30 13.51 2.86
C TYR A 132 -12.22 12.49 2.53
N PHE A 133 -12.31 11.88 1.35
CA PHE A 133 -11.34 10.91 0.89
C PHE A 133 -11.04 11.07 -0.60
N SER A 134 -9.87 10.63 -1.01
CA SER A 134 -9.43 10.53 -2.39
C SER A 134 -8.60 9.27 -2.56
N PHE A 135 -8.76 8.59 -3.69
CA PHE A 135 -7.97 7.41 -4.05
C PHE A 135 -6.80 7.82 -4.91
N GLN A 136 -5.63 7.30 -4.62
CA GLN A 136 -4.43 7.50 -5.42
C GLN A 136 -3.80 6.17 -5.79
N ARG A 137 -3.36 6.09 -7.06
CA ARG A 137 -2.46 5.06 -7.55
C ARG A 137 -1.07 5.66 -7.74
N LEU A 138 -0.07 4.97 -7.20
CA LEU A 138 1.33 5.34 -7.32
C LEU A 138 2.08 4.21 -8.02
N GLU A 139 3.01 4.57 -8.88
CA GLU A 139 3.94 3.65 -9.52
C GLU A 139 5.38 3.98 -9.11
N ARG A 140 6.16 2.93 -8.90
CA ARG A 140 7.57 3.04 -8.54
C ARG A 140 8.37 3.54 -9.76
N LEU A 141 9.31 4.44 -9.51
CA LEU A 141 10.28 4.93 -10.50
C LEU A 141 11.56 4.12 -10.50
#